data_24a2eae6920054027c8d90afb5804449
#
_entry.id   24a2eae6920054027c8d90afb5804449
#
_cell.length_a   1.000
_cell.length_b   1.000
_cell.length_c   1.000
_cell.angle_alpha   90.00
_cell.angle_beta   90.00
_cell.angle_gamma   90.00
#
_symmetry.space_group_name_H-M   'P 1'
#
loop_
_entity.id
_entity.type
_entity.pdbx_description
1 polymer ?
#
loop_
_entity_poly.entity_id
_entity_poly.type
_entity_poly.pdbx_seq_one_letter_code
_entity_poly.pdbx_strand_id
1 'polypeptide(L)'
;EIASCLVGSEMCIRDSFQVYYTNLRGFHWNIKGHDFFVLHSQFEKMYDDTAEKVDEIAERILMLGGTPANKFSDYLKVANISEVDKVSNGEQALNNILQSISYLIGEERKILSIASQAGDEVTVSMMSDYLKEQEKLVWMLTAYNSK
;
A
#
# COMPACT_ATOMS: atom_id res chain seq x y z
N GLU A 1 -5.88 24.78 -0.13
CA GLU A 1 -6.89 24.44 0.85
C GLU A 1 -6.62 23.03 1.42
N ILE A 2 -6.92 22.82 2.71
CA ILE A 2 -6.64 21.57 3.40
C ILE A 2 -7.39 20.39 2.77
N ALA A 3 -8.67 20.57 2.45
CA ALA A 3 -9.50 19.51 1.86
C ALA A 3 -8.96 19.05 0.50
N SER A 4 -8.54 19.99 -0.35
CA SER A 4 -7.96 19.68 -1.65
C SER A 4 -6.62 18.97 -1.51
N CYS A 5 -5.81 19.38 -0.53
CA CYS A 5 -4.52 18.75 -0.23
C CYS A 5 -4.73 17.31 0.26
N LEU A 6 -5.72 17.09 1.12
CA LEU A 6 -6.05 15.76 1.63
C LEU A 6 -6.48 14.82 0.50
N VAL A 7 -7.42 15.26 -0.35
CA VAL A 7 -7.91 14.45 -1.48
C VAL A 7 -6.76 14.11 -2.43
N GLY A 8 -5.90 15.07 -2.76
CA GLY A 8 -4.74 14.84 -3.63
C GLY A 8 -3.79 13.81 -3.05
N SER A 9 -3.53 13.86 -1.75
CA SER A 9 -2.66 12.91 -1.06
C SER A 9 -3.28 11.51 -1.04
N GLU A 10 -4.58 11.40 -0.82
CA GLU A 10 -5.27 10.12 -0.85
C GLU A 10 -5.29 9.51 -2.25
N MET A 11 -5.44 10.33 -3.30
CA MET A 11 -5.35 9.84 -4.69
C MET A 11 -3.96 9.28 -4.98
N CYS A 12 -2.91 9.96 -4.55
CA CYS A 12 -1.54 9.54 -4.77
C CYS A 12 -1.24 8.22 -4.06
N ILE A 13 -1.62 8.09 -2.79
CA ILE A 13 -1.38 6.86 -2.04
C ILE A 13 -2.21 5.70 -2.60
N ARG A 14 -3.46 5.96 -3.01
CA ARG A 14 -4.30 4.92 -3.58
C ARG A 14 -3.69 4.36 -4.87
N ASP A 15 -3.19 5.23 -5.74
CA ASP A 15 -2.56 4.80 -6.99
C ASP A 15 -1.26 4.05 -6.72
N SER A 16 -0.51 4.43 -5.69
CA SER A 16 0.67 3.69 -5.24
C SER A 16 0.30 2.30 -4.70
N PHE A 17 -0.80 2.19 -3.95
CA PHE A 17 -1.32 0.89 -3.51
C PHE A 17 -1.71 0.00 -4.69
N GLN A 18 -2.24 0.56 -5.79
CA GLN A 18 -2.58 -0.21 -6.99
C GLN A 18 -1.34 -0.87 -7.59
N VAL A 19 -0.24 -0.14 -7.70
CA VAL A 19 1.02 -0.69 -8.22
C VAL A 19 1.59 -1.73 -7.24
N TYR A 20 1.57 -1.43 -5.95
CA TYR A 20 1.99 -2.36 -4.91
C TYR A 20 1.19 -3.67 -4.97
N TYR A 21 -0.12 -3.59 -5.12
CA TYR A 21 -1.00 -4.74 -5.30
C TYR A 21 -0.55 -5.61 -6.48
N THR A 22 -0.29 -4.98 -7.61
CA THR A 22 0.14 -5.69 -8.81
C THR A 22 1.51 -6.36 -8.62
N ASN A 23 2.44 -5.67 -7.95
CA ASN A 23 3.75 -6.24 -7.62
C ASN A 23 3.62 -7.47 -6.71
N LEU A 24 2.76 -7.39 -5.70
CA LEU A 24 2.51 -8.52 -4.77
C LEU A 24 1.99 -9.75 -5.51
N ARG A 25 1.06 -9.55 -6.45
CA ARG A 25 0.55 -10.65 -7.26
C ARG A 25 1.66 -11.28 -8.10
N GLY A 26 2.52 -10.46 -8.67
CA GLY A 26 3.68 -10.94 -9.42
C GLY A 26 4.62 -11.77 -8.55
N PHE A 27 4.88 -11.33 -7.33
CA PHE A 27 5.68 -12.09 -6.37
C PHE A 27 5.00 -13.41 -6.00
N HIS A 28 3.71 -13.38 -5.73
CA HIS A 28 2.91 -14.56 -5.42
C HIS A 28 3.01 -15.62 -6.52
N TRP A 29 2.93 -15.20 -7.78
CA TRP A 29 2.99 -16.11 -8.91
C TRP A 29 4.38 -16.65 -9.20
N ASN A 30 5.41 -15.85 -9.00
CA ASN A 30 6.75 -16.16 -9.51
C ASN A 30 7.73 -16.64 -8.47
N ILE A 31 7.39 -16.61 -7.18
CA ILE A 31 8.27 -17.08 -6.11
C ILE A 31 8.67 -18.54 -6.32
N LYS A 32 9.92 -18.87 -5.99
CA LYS A 32 10.47 -20.24 -6.06
C LYS A 32 11.36 -20.47 -4.87
N GLY A 33 11.60 -21.75 -4.57
CA GLY A 33 12.55 -22.14 -3.55
C GLY A 33 11.91 -22.76 -2.33
N HIS A 34 12.69 -22.89 -1.27
CA HIS A 34 12.26 -23.58 -0.04
C HIS A 34 11.06 -22.94 0.64
N ASP A 35 10.93 -21.62 0.50
CA ASP A 35 9.89 -20.86 1.16
C ASP A 35 8.66 -20.64 0.28
N PHE A 36 8.56 -21.40 -0.83
CA PHE A 36 7.48 -21.20 -1.80
C PHE A 36 6.11 -21.19 -1.13
N PHE A 37 5.78 -22.24 -0.40
CA PHE A 37 4.42 -22.35 0.16
C PHE A 37 4.11 -21.26 1.17
N VAL A 38 5.08 -20.91 2.00
CA VAL A 38 4.92 -19.87 3.01
C VAL A 38 4.78 -18.49 2.35
N LEU A 39 5.67 -18.15 1.44
CA LEU A 39 5.68 -16.84 0.80
C LEU A 39 4.53 -16.68 -0.20
N HIS A 40 4.23 -17.72 -0.97
CA HIS A 40 3.10 -17.73 -1.90
C HIS A 40 1.80 -17.40 -1.15
N SER A 41 1.55 -18.08 -0.05
CA SER A 41 0.38 -17.85 0.80
C SER A 41 0.40 -16.46 1.46
N GLN A 42 1.56 -16.04 1.95
CA GLN A 42 1.68 -14.74 2.61
C GLN A 42 1.46 -13.58 1.63
N PHE A 43 2.00 -13.67 0.43
CA PHE A 43 1.81 -12.65 -0.60
C PHE A 43 0.34 -12.55 -1.02
N GLU A 44 -0.38 -13.67 -1.06
CA GLU A 44 -1.81 -13.67 -1.34
C GLU A 44 -2.59 -12.90 -0.28
N LYS A 45 -2.33 -13.17 1.00
CA LYS A 45 -2.96 -12.43 2.11
C LYS A 45 -2.68 -10.93 1.99
N MET A 46 -1.46 -10.59 1.60
CA MET A 46 -1.04 -9.19 1.48
C MET A 46 -1.74 -8.49 0.32
N TYR A 47 -1.85 -9.14 -0.84
CA TYR A 47 -2.54 -8.46 -1.95
C TYR A 47 -4.05 -8.41 -1.75
N ASP A 48 -4.65 -9.37 -1.09
CA ASP A 48 -6.08 -9.31 -0.74
C ASP A 48 -6.34 -8.12 0.19
N ASP A 49 -5.53 -7.96 1.22
CA ASP A 49 -5.60 -6.83 2.15
C ASP A 49 -5.40 -5.49 1.42
N THR A 50 -4.44 -5.45 0.50
CA THR A 50 -4.15 -4.25 -0.29
C THR A 50 -5.33 -3.88 -1.19
N ALA A 51 -5.99 -4.87 -1.80
CA ALA A 51 -7.19 -4.63 -2.61
C ALA A 51 -8.30 -3.98 -1.79
N GLU A 52 -8.50 -4.43 -0.55
CA GLU A 52 -9.47 -3.80 0.36
C GLU A 52 -9.11 -2.35 0.67
N LYS A 53 -7.84 -2.07 0.92
CA LYS A 53 -7.37 -0.70 1.18
C LYS A 53 -7.57 0.21 -0.02
N VAL A 54 -7.31 -0.28 -1.22
CA VAL A 54 -7.54 0.47 -2.46
C VAL A 54 -9.00 0.88 -2.56
N ASP A 55 -9.91 -0.05 -2.29
CA ASP A 55 -11.34 0.19 -2.34
C ASP A 55 -11.77 1.20 -1.27
N GLU A 56 -11.34 1.01 -0.03
CA GLU A 56 -11.66 1.91 1.08
C GLU A 56 -11.19 3.34 0.81
N ILE A 57 -9.97 3.50 0.29
CA ILE A 57 -9.41 4.83 0.01
C ILE A 57 -10.17 5.48 -1.15
N ALA A 58 -10.50 4.72 -2.20
CA ALA A 58 -11.29 5.24 -3.32
C ALA A 58 -12.65 5.74 -2.84
N GLU A 59 -13.31 4.98 -1.99
CA GLU A 59 -14.61 5.38 -1.43
C GLU A 59 -14.47 6.60 -0.52
N ARG A 60 -13.39 6.67 0.27
CA ARG A 60 -13.11 7.85 1.10
C ARG A 60 -12.91 9.11 0.26
N ILE A 61 -12.20 9.00 -0.86
CA ILE A 61 -12.04 10.10 -1.82
C ILE A 61 -13.41 10.58 -2.30
N LEU A 62 -14.32 9.67 -2.64
CA LEU A 62 -15.68 10.02 -3.06
C LEU A 62 -16.45 10.72 -1.93
N MET A 63 -16.33 10.23 -0.70
CA MET A 63 -16.96 10.86 0.48
C MET A 63 -16.47 12.29 0.70
N LEU A 64 -15.20 12.56 0.36
CA LEU A 64 -14.59 13.88 0.49
C LEU A 64 -14.85 14.78 -0.73
N GLY A 65 -15.61 14.31 -1.71
CA GLY A 65 -16.00 15.09 -2.88
C GLY A 65 -15.05 14.99 -4.06
N GLY A 66 -14.03 14.11 -3.99
CA GLY A 66 -13.11 13.87 -5.09
C GLY A 66 -13.61 12.77 -6.02
N THR A 67 -12.87 12.53 -7.10
CA THR A 67 -13.14 11.44 -8.04
C THR A 67 -11.86 10.64 -8.23
N PRO A 68 -11.81 9.39 -7.74
CA PRO A 68 -10.62 8.56 -7.91
C PRO A 68 -10.44 8.15 -9.37
N ALA A 69 -9.18 8.06 -9.81
CA ALA A 69 -8.86 7.55 -11.13
C ALA A 69 -9.27 6.07 -11.25
N ASN A 70 -9.61 5.64 -12.46
CA ASN A 70 -10.05 4.26 -12.70
C ASN A 70 -9.36 3.59 -13.90
N LYS A 71 -8.25 4.16 -14.37
CA LYS A 71 -7.47 3.59 -15.47
C LYS A 71 -6.04 3.30 -15.02
N PHE A 72 -5.49 2.18 -15.45
CA PHE A 72 -4.11 1.81 -15.13
C PHE A 72 -3.12 2.89 -15.56
N SER A 73 -3.32 3.48 -16.75
CA SER A 73 -2.44 4.54 -17.24
C SER A 73 -2.41 5.75 -16.31
N ASP A 74 -3.53 6.06 -15.65
CA ASP A 74 -3.59 7.16 -14.69
C ASP A 74 -2.90 6.78 -13.38
N TYR A 75 -3.04 5.55 -12.93
CA TYR A 75 -2.36 5.07 -11.72
C TYR A 75 -0.85 5.20 -11.88
N LEU A 76 -0.32 4.79 -13.02
CA LEU A 76 1.12 4.81 -13.30
C LEU A 76 1.69 6.22 -13.37
N LYS A 77 0.88 7.20 -13.77
CA LYS A 77 1.33 8.61 -13.81
C LYS A 77 1.52 9.21 -12.42
N VAL A 78 0.73 8.77 -11.46
CA VAL A 78 0.64 9.39 -10.13
C VAL A 78 1.36 8.56 -9.06
N ALA A 79 1.40 7.24 -9.21
CA ALA A 79 1.99 6.35 -8.25
C ALA A 79 3.48 6.63 -8.03
N ASN A 80 3.92 6.53 -6.78
CA ASN A 80 5.32 6.67 -6.38
C ASN A 80 5.96 5.32 -6.03
N ILE A 81 5.27 4.23 -6.31
CA ILE A 81 5.83 2.87 -6.28
C ILE A 81 5.95 2.42 -7.71
N SER A 82 7.13 1.92 -8.09
CA SER A 82 7.40 1.49 -9.45
C SER A 82 6.97 0.05 -9.68
N GLU A 83 6.56 -0.25 -10.89
CA GLU A 83 6.33 -1.62 -11.32
C GLU A 83 7.63 -2.41 -11.21
N VAL A 84 7.52 -3.68 -10.81
CA VAL A 84 8.65 -4.59 -10.65
C VAL A 84 8.51 -5.71 -11.67
N ASP A 85 9.61 -6.02 -12.34
CA ASP A 85 9.65 -7.15 -13.26
C ASP A 85 9.61 -8.47 -12.48
N LYS A 86 9.63 -9.59 -13.19
CA LYS A 86 9.54 -10.92 -12.59
C LYS A 86 10.63 -11.13 -11.54
N VAL A 87 10.22 -11.43 -10.32
CA VAL A 87 11.12 -11.75 -9.20
C VAL A 87 10.74 -13.11 -8.65
N SER A 88 11.69 -14.04 -8.63
CA SER A 88 11.48 -15.39 -8.12
C SER A 88 12.24 -15.67 -6.82
N ASN A 89 13.10 -14.77 -6.40
CA ASN A 89 13.89 -14.89 -5.17
C ASN A 89 13.14 -14.27 -3.98
N GLY A 90 12.98 -15.05 -2.90
CA GLY A 90 12.23 -14.61 -1.73
C GLY A 90 12.81 -13.38 -1.05
N GLU A 91 14.13 -13.34 -0.91
CA GLU A 91 14.80 -12.21 -0.26
C GLU A 91 14.62 -10.92 -1.07
N GLN A 92 14.75 -10.98 -2.38
CA GLN A 92 14.52 -9.82 -3.25
C GLN A 92 13.07 -9.34 -3.16
N ALA A 93 12.11 -10.26 -3.19
CA ALA A 93 10.70 -9.91 -3.06
C ALA A 93 10.41 -9.25 -1.72
N LEU A 94 10.91 -9.82 -0.63
CA LEU A 94 10.69 -9.27 0.72
C LEU A 94 11.34 -7.89 0.87
N ASN A 95 12.54 -7.69 0.35
CA ASN A 95 13.21 -6.39 0.39
C ASN A 95 12.43 -5.34 -0.39
N ASN A 96 11.90 -5.68 -1.55
CA ASN A 96 11.06 -4.78 -2.33
C ASN A 96 9.78 -4.41 -1.57
N ILE A 97 9.14 -5.42 -0.96
CA ILE A 97 7.93 -5.23 -0.17
C ILE A 97 8.19 -4.29 1.02
N LEU A 98 9.29 -4.51 1.74
CA LEU A 98 9.64 -3.67 2.89
C LEU A 98 9.88 -2.21 2.48
N GLN A 99 10.52 -1.98 1.34
CA GLN A 99 10.70 -0.63 0.81
C GLN A 99 9.36 0.01 0.46
N SER A 100 8.46 -0.75 -0.17
CA SER A 100 7.13 -0.26 -0.55
C SER A 100 6.29 0.09 0.68
N ILE A 101 6.28 -0.78 1.69
CA ILE A 101 5.53 -0.54 2.93
C ILE A 101 6.09 0.69 3.65
N SER A 102 7.42 0.83 3.70
CA SER A 102 8.06 2.00 4.32
C SER A 102 7.59 3.30 3.66
N TYR A 103 7.53 3.32 2.34
CA TYR A 103 7.00 4.47 1.60
C TYR A 103 5.53 4.74 1.96
N LEU A 104 4.69 3.69 1.95
CA LEU A 104 3.27 3.80 2.25
C LEU A 104 3.03 4.31 3.67
N ILE A 105 3.77 3.80 4.65
CA ILE A 105 3.69 4.27 6.04
C ILE A 105 4.01 5.76 6.12
N GLY A 106 5.04 6.22 5.43
CA GLY A 106 5.40 7.64 5.39
C GLY A 106 4.26 8.51 4.84
N GLU A 107 3.61 8.05 3.78
CA GLU A 107 2.49 8.78 3.17
C GLU A 107 1.25 8.74 4.06
N GLU A 108 0.97 7.63 4.70
CA GLU A 108 -0.14 7.51 5.65
C GLU A 108 0.02 8.47 6.82
N ARG A 109 1.24 8.65 7.33
CA ARG A 109 1.52 9.61 8.41
C ARG A 109 1.28 11.04 7.95
N LYS A 110 1.63 11.38 6.71
CA LYS A 110 1.36 12.70 6.14
C LYS A 110 -0.15 12.95 6.03
N ILE A 111 -0.90 11.97 5.52
CA ILE A 111 -2.35 12.07 5.39
C ILE A 111 -3.00 12.22 6.77
N LEU A 112 -2.55 11.44 7.75
CA LEU A 112 -3.04 11.53 9.12
C LEU A 112 -2.84 12.94 9.68
N SER A 113 -1.66 13.52 9.46
CA SER A 113 -1.36 14.88 9.94
C SER A 113 -2.26 15.93 9.28
N ILE A 114 -2.45 15.85 7.95
CA ILE A 114 -3.32 16.76 7.20
C ILE A 114 -4.77 16.62 7.69
N ALA A 115 -5.24 15.40 7.84
CA ALA A 115 -6.61 15.12 8.29
C ALA A 115 -6.83 15.63 9.72
N SER A 116 -5.85 15.43 10.60
CA SER A 116 -5.91 15.92 11.98
C SER A 116 -6.05 17.45 12.03
N GLN A 117 -5.28 18.16 11.21
CA GLN A 117 -5.35 19.62 11.12
C GLN A 117 -6.71 20.09 10.58
N ALA A 118 -7.33 19.31 9.71
CA ALA A 118 -8.65 19.61 9.14
C ALA A 118 -9.80 19.19 10.05
N GLY A 119 -9.52 18.50 11.16
CA GLY A 119 -10.56 17.96 12.03
C GLY A 119 -11.28 16.75 11.45
N ASP A 120 -10.69 16.09 10.48
CA ASP A 120 -11.25 14.91 9.83
C ASP A 120 -10.85 13.65 10.61
N GLU A 121 -11.57 13.38 11.68
CA GLU A 121 -11.30 12.25 12.57
C GLU A 121 -11.50 10.90 11.89
N VAL A 122 -12.36 10.82 10.89
CA VAL A 122 -12.62 9.56 10.16
C VAL A 122 -11.38 9.16 9.33
N THR A 123 -10.79 10.10 8.61
CA THR A 123 -9.55 9.83 7.87
C THR A 123 -8.39 9.54 8.83
N VAL A 124 -8.29 10.25 9.96
CA VAL A 124 -7.29 9.97 11.00
C VAL A 124 -7.43 8.52 11.49
N SER A 125 -8.64 8.09 11.80
CA SER A 125 -8.91 6.72 12.27
C SER A 125 -8.52 5.69 11.22
N MET A 126 -8.87 5.93 9.96
CA MET A 126 -8.55 5.04 8.84
C MET A 126 -7.03 4.88 8.69
N MET A 127 -6.29 5.98 8.70
CA MET A 127 -4.84 5.96 8.58
C MET A 127 -4.18 5.31 9.80
N SER A 128 -4.71 5.53 11.00
CA SER A 128 -4.22 4.90 12.22
C SER A 128 -4.35 3.38 12.15
N ASP A 129 -5.46 2.87 11.63
CA ASP A 129 -5.66 1.44 11.46
C ASP A 129 -4.65 0.84 10.48
N TYR A 130 -4.43 1.51 9.35
CA TYR A 130 -3.44 1.07 8.36
C TYR A 130 -2.03 1.06 8.95
N LEU A 131 -1.66 2.10 9.67
CA LEU A 131 -0.36 2.20 10.32
C LEU A 131 -0.15 1.07 11.31
N LYS A 132 -1.14 0.80 12.15
CA LYS A 132 -1.08 -0.27 13.15
C LYS A 132 -0.83 -1.62 12.49
N GLU A 133 -1.59 -1.94 11.45
CA GLU A 133 -1.47 -3.20 10.71
C GLU A 133 -0.13 -3.32 10.00
N GLN A 134 0.29 -2.25 9.32
CA GLN A 134 1.51 -2.26 8.51
C GLN A 134 2.77 -2.25 9.35
N GLU A 135 2.78 -1.54 10.47
CA GLU A 135 3.92 -1.57 11.40
C GLU A 135 4.12 -2.98 11.96
N LYS A 136 3.03 -3.66 12.29
CA LYS A 136 3.09 -5.07 12.71
C LYS A 136 3.63 -5.96 11.60
N LEU A 137 3.16 -5.74 10.37
CA LEU A 137 3.61 -6.52 9.21
C LEU A 137 5.10 -6.30 8.96
N VAL A 138 5.60 -5.07 9.05
CA VAL A 138 7.03 -4.76 8.91
C VAL A 138 7.84 -5.54 9.94
N TRP A 139 7.40 -5.54 11.19
CA TRP A 139 8.07 -6.32 12.24
C TRP A 139 8.14 -7.81 11.88
N MET A 140 7.02 -8.38 11.47
CA MET A 140 6.95 -9.81 11.14
C MET A 140 7.81 -10.16 9.92
N LEU A 141 7.76 -9.35 8.87
CA LEU A 141 8.54 -9.58 7.65
C LEU A 141 10.04 -9.41 7.90
N THR A 142 10.41 -8.44 8.74
CA THR A 142 11.80 -8.22 9.12
C THR A 142 12.33 -9.42 9.92
N ALA A 143 11.53 -9.91 10.85
CA ALA A 143 11.88 -11.08 11.65
C ALA A 143 12.04 -12.32 10.75
N TYR A 144 11.14 -12.52 9.81
CA TYR A 144 11.18 -13.64 8.86
C TYR A 144 12.43 -13.57 7.98
N ASN A 145 12.81 -12.37 7.54
CA ASN A 145 13.95 -12.16 6.64
C ASN A 145 15.31 -12.12 7.38
N SER A 146 15.30 -12.23 8.69
CA SER A 146 16.53 -12.27 9.50
C SER A 146 17.22 -13.63 9.41
N LYS A 147 18.53 -13.59 9.42
CA LYS A 147 19.36 -14.81 9.39
C LYS A 147 19.84 -15.19 10.78
#